data_0d3d7095686ae69699979bb7714db1e6
#
_entry.id   0d3d7095686ae69699979bb7714db1e6
#
_cell.length_a   1.000
_cell.length_b   1.000
_cell.length_c   1.000
_cell.angle_alpha   90.00
_cell.angle_beta   90.00
_cell.angle_gamma   90.00
#
_symmetry.space_group_name_H-M   'P 1'
#
loop_
_entity.id
_entity.type
_entity.pdbx_description
1 polymer ?
#
loop_
_entity_poly.entity_id
_entity_poly.type
_entity_poly.pdbx_seq_one_letter_code
_entity_poly.pdbx_strand_id
1 'polypeptide(L)'
;MFRSFKSSQPGADLAVELLAGQFPKIEGAQIAAATYGKRVAGDFYDSVRVSPQRVLFGLLDVAGRREDNQEVLSAAQKIFRTLGAELFSRADMNESDAMTELCLRLNRGIMEAADGVRSCPAFLGCYHEKFGTLCYSNAGHIPGLLLDGAGMVELGSTGLPLGLFSHATIEAPIAGIERGAVLLLVSRGLVEGEHDERAGEDLGFGLKRVKDRLQADRLLGPQEICASVLNAAVECACGPLVHEDMTALALVRTA
;
A
#
# COMPACT_ATOMS: atom_id res chain seq x y z
N MET A 1 -3.50 26.37 51.57
CA MET A 1 -3.76 26.97 50.25
C MET A 1 -2.87 26.24 49.26
N PHE A 2 -3.30 25.05 48.76
CA PHE A 2 -2.55 24.22 47.85
C PHE A 2 -3.03 24.52 46.42
N ARG A 3 -2.15 25.06 45.57
CA ARG A 3 -2.39 25.23 44.15
C ARG A 3 -2.13 23.90 43.45
N SER A 4 -3.20 23.31 42.93
CA SER A 4 -3.18 22.20 42.00
C SER A 4 -2.55 22.64 40.70
N PHE A 5 -1.40 22.07 40.33
CA PHE A 5 -0.84 22.13 38.99
C PHE A 5 -1.61 21.13 38.12
N LYS A 6 -2.47 21.63 37.25
CA LYS A 6 -2.97 20.87 36.12
C LYS A 6 -1.86 20.79 35.09
N SER A 7 -1.27 19.63 34.92
CA SER A 7 -0.46 19.31 33.75
C SER A 7 -1.39 19.23 32.51
N SER A 8 -1.30 20.24 31.67
CA SER A 8 -1.84 20.17 30.31
C SER A 8 -0.97 19.21 29.51
N GLN A 9 -1.49 18.04 29.22
CA GLN A 9 -0.92 17.17 28.18
C GLN A 9 -1.17 17.80 26.81
N PRO A 10 -0.14 18.04 26.01
CA PRO A 10 -0.29 18.27 24.58
C PRO A 10 -0.12 16.91 23.89
N GLY A 11 -1.21 16.35 23.41
CA GLY A 11 -1.19 15.12 22.64
C GLY A 11 -2.62 14.80 22.24
N ALA A 12 -3.07 15.37 21.12
CA ALA A 12 -4.20 14.77 20.44
C ALA A 12 -3.76 13.35 20.05
N ASP A 13 -4.42 12.34 20.64
CA ASP A 13 -4.20 10.93 20.31
C ASP A 13 -4.39 10.72 18.82
N LEU A 14 -3.28 10.65 18.06
CA LEU A 14 -3.28 10.12 16.72
C LEU A 14 -3.49 8.62 16.88
N ALA A 15 -4.71 8.16 16.64
CA ALA A 15 -5.04 6.75 16.67
C ALA A 15 -4.82 6.15 15.28
N VAL A 16 -4.40 4.87 15.22
CA VAL A 16 -4.42 4.09 13.99
C VAL A 16 -5.86 4.00 13.50
N GLU A 17 -6.15 4.58 12.33
CA GLU A 17 -7.46 4.52 11.71
C GLU A 17 -7.60 3.23 10.90
N LEU A 18 -8.42 2.32 11.39
CA LEU A 18 -8.81 1.11 10.67
C LEU A 18 -9.85 1.45 9.61
N LEU A 19 -9.54 1.15 8.36
CA LEU A 19 -10.40 1.43 7.22
C LEU A 19 -11.30 0.22 6.89
N ALA A 20 -12.01 -0.24 7.93
CA ALA A 20 -12.96 -1.34 7.83
C ALA A 20 -14.16 -0.95 6.94
N GLY A 21 -14.53 -1.83 6.00
CA GLY A 21 -15.75 -1.69 5.19
C GLY A 21 -15.58 -1.06 3.82
N GLN A 22 -14.39 -0.63 3.42
CA GLN A 22 -14.12 -0.09 2.08
C GLN A 22 -13.72 -1.15 1.05
N PHE A 23 -13.41 -2.37 1.50
CA PHE A 23 -12.93 -3.44 0.64
C PHE A 23 -14.06 -4.38 0.20
N PRO A 24 -14.05 -4.86 -1.05
CA PRO A 24 -15.02 -5.84 -1.51
C PRO A 24 -14.83 -7.15 -0.73
N LYS A 25 -15.93 -7.85 -0.47
CA LYS A 25 -15.86 -9.21 0.09
C LYS A 25 -15.14 -10.12 -0.89
N ILE A 26 -14.16 -10.88 -0.42
CA ILE A 26 -13.35 -11.83 -1.20
C ILE A 26 -13.68 -13.24 -0.70
N GLU A 27 -13.95 -14.17 -1.62
CA GLU A 27 -14.17 -15.56 -1.27
C GLU A 27 -12.82 -16.23 -0.97
N GLY A 28 -12.69 -16.86 0.20
CA GLY A 28 -11.47 -17.54 0.63
C GLY A 28 -10.27 -16.63 0.94
N ALA A 29 -10.50 -15.32 1.04
CA ALA A 29 -9.48 -14.38 1.49
C ALA A 29 -10.11 -13.18 2.20
N GLN A 30 -9.28 -12.44 2.93
CA GLN A 30 -9.65 -11.18 3.57
C GLN A 30 -8.63 -10.12 3.21
N ILE A 31 -9.07 -8.89 3.03
CA ILE A 31 -8.21 -7.74 2.76
C ILE A 31 -8.59 -6.60 3.70
N ALA A 32 -7.60 -5.89 4.20
CA ALA A 32 -7.79 -4.70 5.01
C ALA A 32 -6.66 -3.69 4.79
N ALA A 33 -6.91 -2.44 5.12
CA ALA A 33 -5.88 -1.43 5.24
C ALA A 33 -6.07 -0.63 6.53
N ALA A 34 -4.98 -0.02 6.96
CA ALA A 34 -4.97 0.94 8.06
C ALA A 34 -4.02 2.08 7.74
N THR A 35 -4.31 3.25 8.27
CA THR A 35 -3.46 4.44 8.13
C THR A 35 -3.19 5.05 9.49
N TYR A 36 -2.03 5.70 9.60
CA TYR A 36 -1.67 6.54 10.73
C TYR A 36 -1.08 7.84 10.18
N GLY A 37 -1.53 8.96 10.73
CA GLY A 37 -1.07 10.27 10.31
C GLY A 37 -2.22 11.24 10.10
N LYS A 38 -1.89 12.45 9.65
CA LYS A 38 -2.87 13.54 9.42
C LYS A 38 -3.47 13.52 8.00
N ARG A 39 -3.18 12.51 7.21
CA ARG A 39 -3.51 12.42 5.77
C ARG A 39 -3.00 13.62 4.98
N VAL A 40 -1.78 14.05 5.32
CA VAL A 40 -1.10 15.18 4.67
C VAL A 40 -0.29 14.71 3.46
N ALA A 41 0.20 13.46 3.51
CA ALA A 41 0.93 12.84 2.41
C ALA A 41 0.03 12.36 1.27
N GLY A 42 0.65 12.03 0.15
CA GLY A 42 -0.02 11.59 -1.07
C GLY A 42 -0.37 10.10 -1.13
N ASP A 43 -0.32 9.36 -0.02
CA ASP A 43 -0.67 7.94 -0.01
C ASP A 43 -2.11 7.73 -0.48
N PHE A 44 -2.26 6.84 -1.45
CA PHE A 44 -3.55 6.44 -1.99
C PHE A 44 -3.61 4.92 -2.06
N TYR A 45 -4.68 4.36 -1.53
CA TYR A 45 -5.01 2.95 -1.70
C TYR A 45 -6.45 2.82 -2.16
N ASP A 46 -6.71 1.79 -2.93
CA ASP A 46 -8.06 1.48 -3.40
C ASP A 46 -8.19 -0.02 -3.67
N SER A 47 -9.44 -0.48 -3.71
CA SER A 47 -9.75 -1.82 -4.16
C SER A 47 -11.12 -1.87 -4.84
N VAL A 48 -11.23 -2.69 -5.87
CA VAL A 48 -12.46 -2.83 -6.63
C VAL A 48 -12.65 -4.27 -7.10
N ARG A 49 -13.86 -4.78 -6.97
CA ARG A 49 -14.22 -6.04 -7.61
C ARG A 49 -14.40 -5.81 -9.10
N VAL A 50 -13.55 -6.43 -9.89
CA VAL A 50 -13.50 -6.24 -11.35
C VAL A 50 -14.18 -7.38 -12.11
N SER A 51 -14.37 -8.54 -11.47
CA SER A 51 -15.17 -9.66 -11.99
C SER A 51 -15.71 -10.52 -10.84
N PRO A 52 -16.55 -11.52 -11.09
CA PRO A 52 -17.03 -12.42 -10.05
C PRO A 52 -15.91 -13.13 -9.26
N GLN A 53 -14.73 -13.28 -9.84
CA GLN A 53 -13.61 -14.01 -9.25
C GLN A 53 -12.34 -13.18 -9.06
N ARG A 54 -12.37 -11.87 -9.36
CA ARG A 54 -11.17 -11.03 -9.31
C ARG A 54 -11.40 -9.76 -8.52
N VAL A 55 -10.43 -9.45 -7.68
CA VAL A 55 -10.37 -8.19 -6.94
C VAL A 55 -9.05 -7.50 -7.28
N LEU A 56 -9.15 -6.31 -7.84
CA LEU A 56 -8.04 -5.40 -8.08
C LEU A 56 -7.84 -4.54 -6.85
N PHE A 57 -6.60 -4.38 -6.39
CA PHE A 57 -6.22 -3.50 -5.30
C PHE A 57 -4.88 -2.83 -5.58
N GLY A 58 -4.59 -1.75 -4.90
CA GLY A 58 -3.33 -1.05 -5.06
C GLY A 58 -3.03 -0.07 -3.93
N LEU A 59 -1.74 0.19 -3.78
CA LEU A 59 -1.18 1.22 -2.92
C LEU A 59 -0.24 2.08 -3.77
N LEU A 60 -0.48 3.39 -3.78
CA LEU A 60 0.30 4.39 -4.51
C LEU A 60 0.84 5.41 -3.50
N ASP A 61 2.11 5.75 -3.65
CA ASP A 61 2.78 6.78 -2.86
C ASP A 61 3.10 7.97 -3.80
N VAL A 62 2.28 9.02 -3.72
CA VAL A 62 2.44 10.21 -4.58
C VAL A 62 3.31 11.24 -3.87
N ALA A 63 4.47 11.54 -4.44
CA ALA A 63 5.39 12.51 -3.88
C ALA A 63 4.75 13.89 -3.68
N GLY A 64 4.92 14.47 -2.49
CA GLY A 64 4.41 15.79 -2.11
C GLY A 64 3.11 15.75 -1.29
N ARG A 65 2.58 16.92 -0.98
CA ARG A 65 1.39 17.04 -0.12
C ARG A 65 0.13 16.61 -0.85
N ARG A 66 -0.81 16.01 -0.11
CA ARG A 66 -2.11 15.57 -0.64
C ARG A 66 -2.91 16.69 -1.30
N GLU A 67 -2.85 17.91 -0.74
CA GLU A 67 -3.54 19.08 -1.28
C GLU A 67 -3.03 19.43 -2.69
N ASP A 68 -1.72 19.33 -2.91
CA ASP A 68 -1.08 19.60 -4.20
C ASP A 68 -1.29 18.47 -5.23
N ASN A 69 -1.72 17.29 -4.75
CA ASN A 69 -1.87 16.08 -5.55
C ASN A 69 -3.33 15.67 -5.82
N GLN A 70 -4.31 16.51 -5.48
CA GLN A 70 -5.74 16.14 -5.60
C GLN A 70 -6.13 15.74 -7.03
N GLU A 71 -5.64 16.45 -8.04
CA GLU A 71 -5.92 16.13 -9.45
C GLU A 71 -5.27 14.81 -9.86
N VAL A 72 -4.03 14.58 -9.45
CA VAL A 72 -3.30 13.32 -9.71
C VAL A 72 -4.00 12.14 -9.04
N LEU A 73 -4.36 12.27 -7.76
CA LEU A 73 -5.06 11.23 -7.01
C LEU A 73 -6.43 10.91 -7.62
N SER A 74 -7.18 11.95 -8.01
CA SER A 74 -8.49 11.81 -8.64
C SER A 74 -8.39 11.12 -10.01
N ALA A 75 -7.41 11.52 -10.83
CA ALA A 75 -7.15 10.89 -12.12
C ALA A 75 -6.73 9.41 -11.95
N ALA A 76 -5.80 9.13 -11.04
CA ALA A 76 -5.36 7.78 -10.74
C ALA A 76 -6.52 6.89 -10.28
N GLN A 77 -7.35 7.37 -9.34
CA GLN A 77 -8.52 6.63 -8.84
C GLN A 77 -9.52 6.35 -9.95
N LYS A 78 -9.83 7.34 -10.77
CA LYS A 78 -10.77 7.19 -11.89
C LYS A 78 -10.27 6.13 -12.86
N ILE A 79 -9.00 6.20 -13.28
CA ILE A 79 -8.41 5.22 -14.21
C ILE A 79 -8.38 3.83 -13.57
N PHE A 80 -7.90 3.71 -12.34
CA PHE A 80 -7.84 2.46 -11.60
C PHE A 80 -9.21 1.76 -11.56
N ARG A 81 -10.28 2.46 -11.20
CA ARG A 81 -11.61 1.89 -11.07
C ARG A 81 -12.28 1.61 -12.41
N THR A 82 -12.25 2.55 -13.35
CA THR A 82 -13.00 2.41 -14.61
C THR A 82 -12.29 1.48 -15.58
N LEU A 83 -11.01 1.75 -15.86
CA LEU A 83 -10.23 0.92 -16.78
C LEU A 83 -9.88 -0.43 -16.16
N GLY A 84 -9.59 -0.48 -14.86
CA GLY A 84 -9.40 -1.75 -14.15
C GLY A 84 -10.62 -2.67 -14.28
N ALA A 85 -11.84 -2.14 -14.07
CA ALA A 85 -13.05 -2.92 -14.28
C ALA A 85 -13.22 -3.38 -15.73
N GLU A 86 -12.90 -2.55 -16.72
CA GLU A 86 -12.96 -2.88 -18.13
C GLU A 86 -11.97 -3.99 -18.50
N LEU A 87 -10.69 -3.81 -18.16
CA LEU A 87 -9.62 -4.73 -18.54
C LEU A 87 -9.74 -6.11 -17.90
N PHE A 88 -10.15 -6.17 -16.61
CA PHE A 88 -10.20 -7.41 -15.84
C PHE A 88 -11.59 -8.08 -15.78
N SER A 89 -12.59 -7.53 -16.47
CA SER A 89 -13.96 -8.10 -16.46
C SER A 89 -14.10 -9.38 -17.27
N ARG A 90 -13.31 -9.55 -18.34
CA ARG A 90 -13.43 -10.70 -19.24
C ARG A 90 -12.82 -11.96 -18.63
N ALA A 91 -13.45 -13.10 -18.89
CA ALA A 91 -12.97 -14.38 -18.35
C ALA A 91 -11.69 -14.90 -19.06
N ASP A 92 -11.55 -14.59 -20.35
CA ASP A 92 -10.50 -15.07 -21.25
C ASP A 92 -9.33 -14.08 -21.45
N MET A 93 -9.27 -13.00 -20.62
CA MET A 93 -8.19 -12.03 -20.76
C MET A 93 -6.88 -12.55 -20.16
N ASN A 94 -5.75 -12.06 -20.66
CA ASN A 94 -4.44 -12.25 -20.07
C ASN A 94 -4.24 -11.23 -18.93
N GLU A 95 -4.09 -11.71 -17.69
CA GLU A 95 -3.96 -10.84 -16.49
C GLU A 95 -2.70 -9.98 -16.55
N SER A 96 -1.59 -10.52 -17.07
CA SER A 96 -0.34 -9.75 -17.20
C SER A 96 -0.47 -8.62 -18.22
N ASP A 97 -1.11 -8.88 -19.37
CA ASP A 97 -1.34 -7.86 -20.39
C ASP A 97 -2.28 -6.77 -19.87
N ALA A 98 -3.36 -7.17 -19.16
CA ALA A 98 -4.33 -6.25 -18.56
C ALA A 98 -3.67 -5.37 -17.48
N MET A 99 -2.82 -5.95 -16.64
CA MET A 99 -2.09 -5.21 -15.60
C MET A 99 -1.08 -4.23 -16.22
N THR A 100 -0.35 -4.66 -17.23
CA THR A 100 0.59 -3.81 -17.96
C THR A 100 -0.12 -2.62 -18.61
N GLU A 101 -1.24 -2.84 -19.29
CA GLU A 101 -2.04 -1.76 -19.91
C GLU A 101 -2.59 -0.80 -18.83
N LEU A 102 -3.10 -1.33 -17.70
CA LEU A 102 -3.56 -0.50 -16.60
C LEU A 102 -2.45 0.41 -16.07
N CYS A 103 -1.25 -0.14 -15.84
CA CYS A 103 -0.09 0.64 -15.37
C CYS A 103 0.33 1.71 -16.38
N LEU A 104 0.35 1.40 -17.67
CA LEU A 104 0.69 2.36 -18.73
C LEU A 104 -0.33 3.52 -18.80
N ARG A 105 -1.60 3.23 -18.63
CA ARG A 105 -2.66 4.26 -18.59
C ARG A 105 -2.62 5.08 -17.32
N LEU A 106 -2.35 4.48 -16.17
CA LEU A 106 -2.11 5.20 -14.92
C LEU A 106 -0.91 6.12 -15.06
N ASN A 107 0.21 5.63 -15.59
CA ASN A 107 1.41 6.43 -15.84
C ASN A 107 1.10 7.68 -16.67
N ARG A 108 0.41 7.51 -17.79
CA ARG A 108 0.02 8.63 -18.66
C ARG A 108 -0.94 9.60 -17.96
N GLY A 109 -1.99 9.09 -17.31
CA GLY A 109 -2.97 9.94 -16.64
C GLY A 109 -2.40 10.71 -15.46
N ILE A 110 -1.41 10.14 -14.75
CA ILE A 110 -0.67 10.83 -13.68
C ILE A 110 0.15 11.97 -14.27
N MET A 111 0.89 11.75 -15.36
CA MET A 111 1.69 12.80 -16.01
C MET A 111 0.81 13.93 -16.57
N GLU A 112 -0.32 13.61 -17.17
CA GLU A 112 -1.29 14.57 -17.68
C GLU A 112 -1.89 15.41 -16.54
N ALA A 113 -2.31 14.78 -15.45
CA ALA A 113 -2.89 15.46 -14.29
C ALA A 113 -1.86 16.30 -13.50
N ALA A 114 -0.59 15.91 -13.53
CA ALA A 114 0.49 16.63 -12.87
C ALA A 114 1.06 17.79 -13.71
N ASP A 115 0.61 17.94 -14.97
CA ASP A 115 1.20 18.86 -15.95
C ASP A 115 2.74 18.69 -16.04
N GLY A 116 3.19 17.44 -16.06
CA GLY A 116 4.61 17.10 -16.12
C GLY A 116 5.01 15.86 -15.32
N VAL A 117 6.19 15.92 -14.71
CA VAL A 117 6.77 14.80 -13.97
C VAL A 117 6.32 14.80 -12.52
N ARG A 118 5.76 13.68 -12.08
CA ARG A 118 5.38 13.44 -10.68
C ARG A 118 5.69 12.00 -10.30
N SER A 119 6.68 11.77 -9.45
CA SER A 119 7.00 10.42 -8.98
C SER A 119 5.85 9.83 -8.17
N CYS A 120 5.37 8.69 -8.62
CA CYS A 120 4.29 7.96 -7.99
C CYS A 120 4.63 6.46 -7.94
N PRO A 121 5.49 6.01 -7.00
CA PRO A 121 5.69 4.60 -6.74
C PRO A 121 4.36 3.91 -6.48
N ALA A 122 4.14 2.74 -7.08
CA ALA A 122 2.88 2.04 -6.98
C ALA A 122 3.06 0.52 -6.91
N PHE A 123 2.27 -0.13 -6.06
CA PHE A 123 2.06 -1.57 -6.11
C PHE A 123 0.59 -1.82 -6.48
N LEU A 124 0.39 -2.51 -7.60
CA LEU A 124 -0.93 -2.92 -8.07
C LEU A 124 -1.02 -4.44 -8.08
N GLY A 125 -2.14 -4.99 -7.62
CA GLY A 125 -2.37 -6.43 -7.58
C GLY A 125 -3.79 -6.79 -8.02
N CYS A 126 -3.93 -7.84 -8.82
CA CYS A 126 -5.20 -8.48 -9.14
C CYS A 126 -5.21 -9.88 -8.54
N TYR A 127 -6.00 -10.08 -7.49
CA TYR A 127 -6.15 -11.37 -6.85
C TYR A 127 -7.28 -12.17 -7.50
N HIS A 128 -6.96 -13.41 -7.88
CA HIS A 128 -7.93 -14.35 -8.44
C HIS A 128 -8.38 -15.35 -7.37
N GLU A 129 -9.61 -15.22 -6.90
CA GLU A 129 -10.17 -15.99 -5.77
C GLU A 129 -10.11 -17.51 -6.00
N LYS A 130 -10.52 -17.98 -7.18
CA LYS A 130 -10.58 -19.41 -7.50
C LYS A 130 -9.21 -20.08 -7.53
N PHE A 131 -8.21 -19.41 -8.11
CA PHE A 131 -6.87 -19.99 -8.27
C PHE A 131 -5.93 -19.65 -7.10
N GLY A 132 -6.25 -18.61 -6.32
CA GLY A 132 -5.35 -18.10 -5.29
C GLY A 132 -4.07 -17.56 -5.91
N THR A 133 -4.17 -16.88 -7.04
CA THR A 133 -3.05 -16.24 -7.74
C THR A 133 -3.15 -14.73 -7.64
N LEU A 134 -2.00 -14.08 -7.64
CA LEU A 134 -1.84 -12.64 -7.66
C LEU A 134 -1.05 -12.26 -8.92
N CYS A 135 -1.71 -11.64 -9.89
CA CYS A 135 -1.02 -10.88 -10.93
C CYS A 135 -0.69 -9.51 -10.36
N TYR A 136 0.59 -9.09 -10.37
CA TYR A 136 0.99 -7.82 -9.77
C TYR A 136 1.97 -7.05 -10.63
N SER A 137 2.02 -5.75 -10.40
CA SER A 137 3.08 -4.86 -10.86
C SER A 137 3.56 -4.01 -9.70
N ASN A 138 4.88 -3.99 -9.48
CA ASN A 138 5.53 -3.10 -8.53
C ASN A 138 6.31 -2.04 -9.32
N ALA A 139 5.70 -0.89 -9.50
CA ALA A 139 6.25 0.26 -10.19
C ALA A 139 7.08 1.12 -9.23
N GLY A 140 8.24 0.62 -8.81
CA GLY A 140 9.18 1.33 -7.94
C GLY A 140 8.70 1.56 -6.50
N HIS A 141 7.71 0.83 -6.04
CA HIS A 141 7.21 0.86 -4.66
C HIS A 141 8.07 -0.04 -3.75
N ILE A 142 7.97 0.16 -2.43
CA ILE A 142 8.48 -0.78 -1.42
C ILE A 142 8.06 -2.20 -1.80
N PRO A 143 8.95 -3.22 -1.69
CA PRO A 143 8.59 -4.59 -2.01
C PRO A 143 7.36 -5.06 -1.24
N GLY A 144 6.40 -5.68 -1.93
CA GLY A 144 5.33 -6.42 -1.27
C GLY A 144 5.92 -7.63 -0.53
N LEU A 145 5.52 -7.85 0.71
CA LEU A 145 5.99 -8.97 1.53
C LEU A 145 4.97 -10.10 1.48
N LEU A 146 5.31 -11.19 0.81
CA LEU A 146 4.49 -12.40 0.77
C LEU A 146 5.07 -13.42 1.73
N LEU A 147 4.33 -13.72 2.80
CA LEU A 147 4.69 -14.72 3.82
C LEU A 147 3.77 -15.92 3.70
N ASP A 148 4.34 -17.10 3.51
CA ASP A 148 3.64 -18.39 3.44
C ASP A 148 4.32 -19.46 4.31
N GLY A 149 3.95 -20.73 4.10
CA GLY A 149 4.52 -21.87 4.80
C GLY A 149 6.00 -22.14 4.48
N ALA A 150 6.47 -21.73 3.31
CA ALA A 150 7.86 -21.90 2.87
C ALA A 150 8.76 -20.76 3.36
N GLY A 151 8.20 -19.63 3.73
CA GLY A 151 8.94 -18.46 4.22
C GLY A 151 8.44 -17.14 3.66
N MET A 152 9.31 -16.14 3.65
CA MET A 152 8.99 -14.80 3.19
C MET A 152 9.66 -14.53 1.84
N VAL A 153 8.86 -14.08 0.89
CA VAL A 153 9.30 -13.65 -0.45
C VAL A 153 9.00 -12.16 -0.62
N GLU A 154 9.96 -11.44 -1.18
CA GLU A 154 9.80 -10.04 -1.55
C GLU A 154 9.31 -9.93 -2.99
N LEU A 155 8.14 -9.35 -3.19
CA LEU A 155 7.62 -8.99 -4.50
C LEU A 155 8.23 -7.65 -4.92
N GLY A 156 9.46 -7.70 -5.43
CA GLY A 156 10.28 -6.55 -5.78
C GLY A 156 9.77 -5.76 -6.97
N SER A 157 10.51 -4.70 -7.33
CA SER A 157 10.15 -3.82 -8.43
C SER A 157 10.14 -4.56 -9.78
N THR A 158 9.08 -4.35 -10.55
CA THR A 158 8.88 -4.87 -11.92
C THR A 158 8.87 -3.75 -12.96
N GLY A 159 9.10 -2.51 -12.53
CA GLY A 159 9.12 -1.34 -13.39
C GLY A 159 9.55 -0.09 -12.62
N LEU A 160 9.61 1.04 -13.33
CA LEU A 160 9.93 2.34 -12.74
C LEU A 160 8.69 2.98 -12.10
N PRO A 161 8.87 3.90 -11.13
CA PRO A 161 7.76 4.66 -10.58
C PRO A 161 6.89 5.30 -11.65
N LEU A 162 5.57 5.25 -11.48
CA LEU A 162 4.63 5.90 -12.40
C LEU A 162 4.84 7.42 -12.38
N GLY A 163 4.53 8.08 -13.49
CA GLY A 163 4.60 9.53 -13.62
C GLY A 163 6.00 10.12 -13.82
N LEU A 164 7.07 9.29 -13.80
CA LEU A 164 8.43 9.76 -14.01
C LEU A 164 8.83 9.83 -15.50
N PHE A 165 8.47 8.81 -16.27
CA PHE A 165 8.88 8.67 -17.66
C PHE A 165 7.69 8.35 -18.56
N SER A 166 7.63 9.00 -19.73
CA SER A 166 6.58 8.73 -20.73
C SER A 166 6.65 7.31 -21.33
N HIS A 167 7.84 6.72 -21.29
CA HIS A 167 8.12 5.37 -21.79
C HIS A 167 8.65 4.54 -20.62
N ALA A 168 7.76 3.89 -19.89
CA ALA A 168 8.12 2.96 -18.83
C ALA A 168 7.94 1.52 -19.32
N THR A 169 8.95 0.68 -19.13
CA THR A 169 8.77 -0.78 -19.23
C THR A 169 8.16 -1.26 -17.92
N ILE A 170 7.08 -2.00 -18.03
CA ILE A 170 6.33 -2.52 -16.89
C ILE A 170 6.11 -4.01 -17.13
N GLU A 171 6.45 -4.81 -16.15
CA GLU A 171 6.16 -6.23 -16.13
C GLU A 171 5.08 -6.54 -15.11
N ALA A 172 4.31 -7.58 -15.34
CA ALA A 172 3.25 -8.02 -14.45
C ALA A 172 3.31 -9.54 -14.25
N PRO A 173 4.22 -10.03 -13.40
CA PRO A 173 4.32 -11.45 -13.06
C PRO A 173 3.12 -11.93 -12.25
N ILE A 174 2.99 -13.26 -12.18
CA ILE A 174 1.97 -13.94 -11.38
C ILE A 174 2.65 -14.71 -10.25
N ALA A 175 2.21 -14.46 -9.01
CA ALA A 175 2.61 -15.19 -7.82
C ALA A 175 1.46 -16.07 -7.31
N GLY A 176 1.77 -17.25 -6.79
CA GLY A 176 0.82 -18.06 -6.02
C GLY A 176 0.67 -17.49 -4.61
N ILE A 177 -0.55 -17.38 -4.12
CA ILE A 177 -0.85 -17.07 -2.73
C ILE A 177 -1.38 -18.36 -2.10
N GLU A 178 -0.59 -19.04 -1.28
CA GLU A 178 -0.99 -20.28 -0.63
C GLU A 178 -2.05 -20.05 0.45
N ARG A 179 -2.73 -21.11 0.88
CA ARG A 179 -3.65 -21.03 2.02
C ARG A 179 -2.89 -20.67 3.29
N GLY A 180 -3.39 -19.70 4.03
CA GLY A 180 -2.72 -19.14 5.21
C GLY A 180 -1.61 -18.16 4.89
N ALA A 181 -1.35 -17.88 3.60
CA ALA A 181 -0.37 -16.87 3.22
C ALA A 181 -0.89 -15.45 3.46
N VAL A 182 0.03 -14.56 3.77
CA VAL A 182 -0.20 -13.14 4.01
C VAL A 182 0.61 -12.33 3.00
N LEU A 183 -0.05 -11.46 2.24
CA LEU A 183 0.60 -10.38 1.51
C LEU A 183 0.46 -9.10 2.32
N LEU A 184 1.58 -8.41 2.59
CA LEU A 184 1.60 -7.11 3.24
C LEU A 184 2.27 -6.09 2.33
N LEU A 185 1.59 -4.96 2.11
CA LEU A 185 2.11 -3.76 1.46
C LEU A 185 2.20 -2.66 2.49
N VAL A 186 3.28 -1.87 2.46
CA VAL A 186 3.47 -0.73 3.36
C VAL A 186 3.97 0.48 2.58
N SER A 187 3.48 1.68 2.90
CA SER A 187 3.98 2.90 2.27
C SER A 187 5.37 3.26 2.78
N ARG A 188 6.04 4.15 2.04
CA ARG A 188 7.40 4.61 2.31
C ARG A 188 7.51 5.25 3.69
N GLY A 189 6.54 6.06 4.10
CA GLY A 189 6.54 6.72 5.41
C GLY A 189 6.61 5.76 6.61
N LEU A 190 6.22 4.48 6.42
CA LEU A 190 6.36 3.47 7.46
C LEU A 190 7.79 2.93 7.56
N VAL A 191 8.50 2.84 6.44
CA VAL A 191 9.84 2.21 6.34
C VAL A 191 10.96 3.23 6.49
N GLU A 192 10.83 4.35 5.78
CA GLU A 192 11.81 5.44 5.74
C GLU A 192 11.36 6.52 6.73
N GLY A 193 12.04 6.65 7.87
CA GLY A 193 11.86 7.82 8.75
C GLY A 193 12.58 9.04 8.19
N GLU A 194 12.35 10.20 8.80
CA GLU A 194 13.17 11.38 8.51
C GLU A 194 14.66 11.08 8.79
N HIS A 195 15.51 11.38 7.82
CA HIS A 195 16.95 11.36 8.00
C HIS A 195 17.33 12.58 8.84
N ASP A 196 17.69 12.39 10.09
CA ASP A 196 18.40 13.44 10.84
C ASP A 196 19.86 13.46 10.40
N GLU A 197 20.16 14.33 9.44
CA GLU A 197 21.53 14.53 8.92
C GLU A 197 22.54 14.86 10.04
N ARG A 198 22.08 15.34 11.20
CA ARG A 198 22.91 15.68 12.35
C ARG A 198 23.23 14.48 13.24
N ALA A 199 22.36 13.49 13.30
CA ALA A 199 22.54 12.29 14.11
C ALA A 199 23.20 11.15 13.33
N GLY A 200 23.15 11.16 11.99
CA GLY A 200 23.67 10.07 11.15
C GLY A 200 22.90 8.76 11.32
N GLU A 201 21.73 8.79 11.96
CA GLU A 201 20.88 7.65 12.22
C GLU A 201 19.64 7.68 11.32
N ASP A 202 19.33 6.52 10.74
CA ASP A 202 18.07 6.29 10.04
C ASP A 202 16.95 6.07 11.08
N LEU A 203 16.08 7.07 11.25
CA LEU A 203 15.00 7.06 12.22
C LEU A 203 13.79 6.24 11.76
N GLY A 204 13.83 5.66 10.55
CA GLY A 204 12.75 4.83 10.02
C GLY A 204 12.58 3.51 10.78
N PHE A 205 11.34 3.00 10.79
CA PHE A 205 11.05 1.68 11.34
C PHE A 205 11.84 0.59 10.60
N GLY A 206 12.03 0.76 9.28
CA GLY A 206 12.86 -0.08 8.44
C GLY A 206 12.17 -1.38 8.01
N LEU A 207 12.43 -1.79 6.77
CA LEU A 207 11.80 -2.97 6.18
C LEU A 207 12.09 -4.26 6.98
N LYS A 208 13.27 -4.34 7.63
CA LYS A 208 13.61 -5.50 8.46
C LYS A 208 12.63 -5.68 9.63
N ARG A 209 12.31 -4.59 10.35
CA ARG A 209 11.37 -4.65 11.49
C ARG A 209 9.94 -4.97 11.03
N VAL A 210 9.54 -4.46 9.84
CA VAL A 210 8.26 -4.83 9.21
C VAL A 210 8.19 -6.34 8.98
N LYS A 211 9.25 -6.94 8.43
CA LYS A 211 9.35 -8.39 8.21
C LYS A 211 9.30 -9.19 9.52
N ASP A 212 10.08 -8.76 10.52
CA ASP A 212 10.11 -9.41 11.83
C ASP A 212 8.70 -9.37 12.48
N ARG A 213 8.01 -8.23 12.35
CA ARG A 213 6.65 -8.06 12.87
C ARG A 213 5.63 -8.92 12.12
N LEU A 214 5.66 -8.93 10.80
CA LEU A 214 4.80 -9.78 9.98
C LEU A 214 4.99 -11.27 10.30
N GLN A 215 6.23 -11.70 10.51
CA GLN A 215 6.54 -13.08 10.90
C GLN A 215 5.93 -13.44 12.26
N ALA A 216 5.97 -12.52 13.24
CA ALA A 216 5.39 -12.72 14.56
C ALA A 216 3.84 -12.79 14.50
N ASP A 217 3.24 -11.98 13.63
CA ASP A 217 1.79 -11.77 13.54
C ASP A 217 1.13 -12.60 12.43
N ARG A 218 1.82 -13.55 11.83
CA ARG A 218 1.38 -14.30 10.64
C ARG A 218 0.03 -15.02 10.77
N LEU A 219 -0.45 -15.26 11.98
CA LEU A 219 -1.72 -15.96 12.25
C LEU A 219 -2.88 -14.99 12.54
N LEU A 220 -2.62 -13.69 12.55
CA LEU A 220 -3.64 -12.67 12.78
C LEU A 220 -4.44 -12.39 11.51
N GLY A 221 -5.59 -11.74 11.68
CA GLY A 221 -6.37 -11.21 10.57
C GLY A 221 -5.71 -9.98 9.94
N PRO A 222 -6.12 -9.60 8.71
CA PRO A 222 -5.46 -8.51 7.98
C PRO A 222 -5.57 -7.15 8.71
N GLN A 223 -6.67 -6.87 9.41
CA GLN A 223 -6.82 -5.66 10.21
C GLN A 223 -5.81 -5.60 11.35
N GLU A 224 -5.65 -6.71 12.06
CA GLU A 224 -4.74 -6.82 13.20
C GLU A 224 -3.29 -6.72 12.75
N ILE A 225 -2.93 -7.34 11.61
CA ILE A 225 -1.60 -7.23 11.01
C ILE A 225 -1.29 -5.76 10.67
N CYS A 226 -2.19 -5.07 9.96
CA CYS A 226 -2.00 -3.66 9.62
C CYS A 226 -1.84 -2.79 10.89
N ALA A 227 -2.72 -2.95 11.86
CA ALA A 227 -2.66 -2.20 13.12
C ALA A 227 -1.37 -2.48 13.89
N SER A 228 -0.95 -3.73 13.96
CA SER A 228 0.24 -4.14 14.68
C SER A 228 1.52 -3.55 14.09
N VAL A 229 1.65 -3.57 12.76
CA VAL A 229 2.82 -3.00 12.07
C VAL A 229 2.86 -1.48 12.24
N LEU A 230 1.72 -0.79 12.11
CA LEU A 230 1.64 0.66 12.31
C LEU A 230 1.95 1.06 13.76
N ASN A 231 1.38 0.37 14.75
CA ASN A 231 1.65 0.65 16.16
C ASN A 231 3.13 0.46 16.49
N ALA A 232 3.75 -0.62 15.99
CA ALA A 232 5.17 -0.86 16.20
C ALA A 232 6.05 0.23 15.57
N ALA A 233 5.65 0.78 14.42
CA ALA A 233 6.36 1.90 13.79
C ALA A 233 6.21 3.19 14.62
N VAL A 234 5.01 3.49 15.10
CA VAL A 234 4.73 4.64 15.97
C VAL A 234 5.50 4.56 17.29
N GLU A 235 5.54 3.39 17.92
CA GLU A 235 6.31 3.16 19.14
C GLU A 235 7.83 3.32 18.95
N CYS A 236 8.33 2.97 17.76
CA CYS A 236 9.74 3.11 17.41
C CYS A 236 10.12 4.56 17.15
N ALA A 237 9.23 5.36 16.58
CA ALA A 237 9.43 6.78 16.35
C ALA A 237 9.37 7.54 17.69
N CYS A 238 10.49 7.56 18.42
CA CYS A 238 10.63 8.22 19.74
C CYS A 238 10.44 9.74 19.68
N GLY A 239 9.24 10.24 19.29
CA GLY A 239 8.98 11.68 19.28
C GLY A 239 7.69 12.08 18.56
N PRO A 240 7.25 13.35 18.74
CA PRO A 240 6.00 13.86 18.17
C PRO A 240 6.07 14.15 16.64
N LEU A 241 7.10 13.68 15.95
CA LEU A 241 7.43 14.05 14.58
C LEU A 241 7.24 12.88 13.60
N VAL A 242 6.06 12.24 13.60
CA VAL A 242 5.64 11.49 12.41
C VAL A 242 5.10 12.53 11.41
N HIS A 243 5.95 13.01 10.52
CA HIS A 243 5.59 14.01 9.51
C HIS A 243 4.97 13.38 8.26
N GLU A 244 5.22 12.10 8.02
CA GLU A 244 4.68 11.37 6.88
C GLU A 244 3.52 10.46 7.32
N ASP A 245 2.51 10.36 6.46
CA ASP A 245 1.45 9.39 6.66
C ASP A 245 2.01 7.98 6.43
N MET A 246 1.59 7.05 7.27
CA MET A 246 1.94 5.64 7.16
C MET A 246 0.71 4.84 6.76
N THR A 247 0.85 3.99 5.78
CA THR A 247 -0.23 3.12 5.30
C THR A 247 0.25 1.67 5.25
N ALA A 248 -0.59 0.77 5.74
CA ALA A 248 -0.42 -0.67 5.60
C ALA A 248 -1.67 -1.28 4.96
N LEU A 249 -1.48 -2.21 4.02
CA LEU A 249 -2.54 -3.00 3.40
C LEU A 249 -2.15 -4.47 3.46
N ALA A 250 -3.03 -5.31 3.99
CA ALA A 250 -2.79 -6.74 4.10
C ALA A 250 -3.90 -7.55 3.41
N LEU A 251 -3.51 -8.60 2.70
CA LEU A 251 -4.40 -9.64 2.16
C LEU A 251 -3.99 -10.97 2.78
N VAL A 252 -4.95 -11.68 3.39
CA VAL A 252 -4.77 -13.01 3.99
C VAL A 252 -5.64 -14.00 3.26
N ARG A 253 -5.04 -15.04 2.68
CA ARG A 253 -5.80 -16.15 2.09
C ARG A 253 -6.20 -17.15 3.17
N THR A 254 -7.52 -17.36 3.35
CA THR A 254 -8.07 -18.20 4.42
C THR A 254 -8.51 -19.60 3.95
N ALA A 255 -8.80 -19.78 2.66
CA ALA A 255 -9.30 -21.05 2.10
C ALA A 255 -8.69 -21.38 0.74
#